data_103345508c60265d34a43e351ae41976
#
_entry.id   103345508c60265d34a43e351ae41976
#
_cell.length_a   1.000
_cell.length_b   1.000
_cell.length_c   1.000
_cell.angle_alpha   90.00
_cell.angle_beta   90.00
_cell.angle_gamma   90.00
#
_symmetry.space_group_name_H-M   'P 1'
#
loop_
_entity.id
_entity.type
_entity.pdbx_description
1 polymer ?
#
loop_
_entity_poly.entity_id
_entity_poly.type
_entity_poly.pdbx_seq_one_letter_code
_entity_poly.pdbx_strand_id
1 'polypeptide(L)'
;RFREDMGVNIILQKRVVDYKDGDVFLDDGQTIPTRTLLWVSGVKAVHFDHIEGELLTRGERIIVNECNQVKGLSNIFAIGDVCWMAEPDYPNGHPQVAQVAIQQGELLAENLQRIEALKKPRPFHYKNLGTLATVGRNKAVADLNKVKLHGFTAWLVWMLVHLRSILGIKNKLIVLIDWIWNYFTYDRSMRFILFIQKHKQDGTQGTEPTL
;
A
#
# COMPACT_ATOMS: atom_id res chain seq x y z
N ARG A 1 -9.74 -9.21 -19.66
CA ARG A 1 -9.67 -8.90 -21.09
C ARG A 1 -8.36 -8.19 -21.46
N PHE A 2 -8.00 -7.00 -20.92
CA PHE A 2 -6.73 -6.31 -21.24
C PHE A 2 -5.46 -7.11 -20.92
N ARG A 3 -5.46 -7.96 -19.88
CA ARG A 3 -4.30 -8.79 -19.51
C ARG A 3 -4.15 -9.97 -20.47
N GLU A 4 -5.23 -10.56 -20.88
CA GLU A 4 -5.26 -11.66 -21.85
C GLU A 4 -4.73 -11.19 -23.21
N ASP A 5 -5.11 -9.98 -23.65
CA ASP A 5 -4.61 -9.34 -24.87
C ASP A 5 -3.08 -9.10 -24.85
N MET A 6 -2.45 -9.13 -23.66
CA MET A 6 -1.01 -9.01 -23.47
C MET A 6 -0.30 -10.37 -23.32
N GLY A 7 -0.99 -11.48 -23.55
CA GLY A 7 -0.44 -12.83 -23.39
C GLY A 7 -0.27 -13.29 -21.95
N VAL A 8 -1.02 -12.68 -21.00
CA VAL A 8 -0.97 -13.06 -19.58
C VAL A 8 -2.05 -14.10 -19.29
N ASN A 9 -1.65 -15.28 -18.82
CA ASN A 9 -2.57 -16.28 -18.32
C ASN A 9 -3.05 -15.89 -16.92
N ILE A 10 -4.37 -15.79 -16.75
CA ILE A 10 -4.99 -15.44 -15.47
C ILE A 10 -5.60 -16.69 -14.86
N ILE A 11 -5.10 -17.08 -13.69
CA ILE A 11 -5.65 -18.19 -12.92
C ILE A 11 -6.43 -17.57 -11.75
N LEU A 12 -7.75 -17.79 -11.74
CA LEU A 12 -8.64 -17.27 -10.71
C LEU A 12 -9.05 -18.38 -9.74
N GLN A 13 -9.45 -17.97 -8.52
CA GLN A 13 -9.95 -18.89 -7.48
C GLN A 13 -8.94 -20.00 -7.08
N LYS A 14 -7.66 -19.72 -7.27
CA LYS A 14 -6.57 -20.59 -6.85
C LYS A 14 -5.65 -19.81 -5.92
N ARG A 15 -5.18 -20.49 -4.91
CA ARG A 15 -4.23 -19.94 -3.94
C ARG A 15 -2.87 -20.61 -4.10
N VAL A 16 -1.82 -19.81 -4.10
CA VAL A 16 -0.47 -20.33 -4.01
C VAL A 16 -0.25 -20.82 -2.58
N VAL A 17 0.17 -22.09 -2.45
CA VAL A 17 0.42 -22.76 -1.17
C VAL A 17 1.90 -22.72 -0.83
N ASP A 18 2.78 -22.96 -1.82
CA ASP A 18 4.22 -23.02 -1.62
C ASP A 18 4.97 -22.64 -2.91
N TYR A 19 6.26 -22.33 -2.74
CA TYR A 19 7.22 -22.18 -3.83
C TYR A 19 8.52 -22.89 -3.45
N LYS A 20 8.87 -23.92 -4.15
CA LYS A 20 10.06 -24.72 -3.88
C LYS A 20 10.69 -25.25 -5.17
N ASP A 21 12.03 -25.23 -5.23
CA ASP A 21 12.85 -25.82 -6.31
C ASP A 21 12.50 -25.32 -7.74
N GLY A 22 11.93 -24.12 -7.86
CA GLY A 22 11.52 -23.53 -9.14
C GLY A 22 10.09 -23.89 -9.56
N ASP A 23 9.29 -24.42 -8.63
CA ASP A 23 7.90 -24.76 -8.84
C ASP A 23 6.97 -24.01 -7.86
N VAL A 24 5.89 -23.46 -8.38
CA VAL A 24 4.80 -22.87 -7.60
C VAL A 24 3.70 -23.91 -7.42
N PHE A 25 3.32 -24.19 -6.19
CA PHE A 25 2.27 -25.15 -5.84
C PHE A 25 0.97 -24.42 -5.54
N LEU A 26 -0.13 -24.85 -6.19
CA LEU A 26 -1.47 -24.32 -5.96
C LEU A 26 -2.27 -25.24 -5.04
N ASP A 27 -3.33 -24.68 -4.43
CA ASP A 27 -4.20 -25.38 -3.47
C ASP A 27 -5.05 -26.51 -4.07
N ASP A 28 -5.13 -26.62 -5.40
CA ASP A 28 -5.77 -27.71 -6.11
C ASP A 28 -4.80 -28.83 -6.56
N GLY A 29 -3.53 -28.73 -6.15
CA GLY A 29 -2.48 -29.66 -6.51
C GLY A 29 -1.79 -29.38 -7.85
N GLN A 30 -2.21 -28.35 -8.59
CA GLN A 30 -1.51 -27.94 -9.80
C GLN A 30 -0.14 -27.34 -9.46
N THR A 31 0.86 -27.66 -10.27
CA THR A 31 2.21 -27.12 -10.17
C THR A 31 2.55 -26.29 -11.41
N ILE A 32 3.16 -25.14 -11.20
CA ILE A 32 3.58 -24.22 -12.27
C ILE A 32 5.09 -24.06 -12.19
N PRO A 33 5.87 -24.59 -13.15
CA PRO A 33 7.31 -24.41 -13.17
C PRO A 33 7.66 -22.97 -13.52
N THR A 34 8.46 -22.31 -12.66
CA THR A 34 8.94 -20.96 -12.90
C THR A 34 10.21 -20.67 -12.12
N ARG A 35 11.14 -19.96 -12.74
CA ARG A 35 12.37 -19.47 -12.09
C ARG A 35 12.22 -18.05 -11.52
N THR A 36 11.10 -17.38 -11.79
CA THR A 36 10.86 -16.03 -11.33
C THR A 36 9.48 -15.95 -10.70
N LEU A 37 9.41 -15.71 -9.40
CA LEU A 37 8.18 -15.49 -8.66
C LEU A 37 8.16 -14.05 -8.15
N LEU A 38 7.08 -13.32 -8.46
CA LEU A 38 6.80 -12.00 -7.91
C LEU A 38 5.61 -12.12 -6.95
N TRP A 39 5.90 -12.13 -5.65
CA TRP A 39 4.86 -12.16 -4.62
C TRP A 39 4.39 -10.75 -4.29
N VAL A 40 3.17 -10.41 -4.73
CA VAL A 40 2.55 -9.09 -4.55
C VAL A 40 1.21 -9.15 -3.81
N SER A 41 1.04 -10.17 -2.98
CA SER A 41 -0.21 -10.49 -2.28
C SER A 41 -0.28 -9.82 -0.92
N GLY A 42 -0.68 -8.55 -0.91
CA GLY A 42 -0.97 -7.81 0.32
C GLY A 42 0.27 -7.25 1.03
N VAL A 43 0.00 -6.50 2.07
CA VAL A 43 1.00 -5.88 2.95
C VAL A 43 0.67 -6.22 4.40
N LYS A 44 1.71 -6.33 5.22
CA LYS A 44 1.62 -6.50 6.67
C LYS A 44 2.11 -5.20 7.31
N ALA A 45 1.50 -4.79 8.42
CA ALA A 45 1.98 -3.64 9.15
C ALA A 45 3.37 -3.90 9.76
N VAL A 46 4.14 -2.84 9.93
CA VAL A 46 5.43 -2.92 10.62
C VAL A 46 5.16 -3.17 12.10
N HIS A 47 5.94 -4.06 12.70
CA HIS A 47 5.89 -4.30 14.14
C HIS A 47 6.47 -3.10 14.89
N PHE A 48 5.80 -2.72 15.98
CA PHE A 48 6.26 -1.67 16.91
C PHE A 48 6.47 -2.30 18.27
N ASP A 49 7.67 -2.10 18.83
CA ASP A 49 7.98 -2.56 20.17
C ASP A 49 7.02 -1.92 21.20
N HIS A 50 6.64 -2.69 22.20
CA HIS A 50 5.72 -2.29 23.28
C HIS A 50 4.25 -2.07 22.86
N ILE A 51 3.87 -2.38 21.63
CA ILE A 51 2.48 -2.43 21.18
C ILE A 51 2.17 -3.88 20.81
N GLU A 52 1.53 -4.61 21.71
CA GLU A 52 1.35 -6.06 21.59
C GLU A 52 -0.07 -6.50 21.97
N GLY A 53 -0.36 -7.77 21.74
CA GLY A 53 -1.56 -8.44 22.19
C GLY A 53 -2.86 -7.86 21.64
N GLU A 54 -3.76 -7.46 22.54
CA GLU A 54 -5.10 -6.96 22.20
C GLU A 54 -5.12 -5.62 21.44
N LEU A 55 -3.97 -4.95 21.35
CA LEU A 55 -3.83 -3.71 20.61
C LEU A 55 -3.58 -3.93 19.10
N LEU A 56 -3.36 -5.17 18.69
CA LEU A 56 -3.04 -5.54 17.32
C LEU A 56 -4.09 -6.47 16.70
N THR A 57 -4.31 -6.32 15.41
CA THR A 57 -5.02 -7.32 14.60
C THR A 57 -4.10 -8.47 14.20
N ARG A 58 -4.66 -9.53 13.58
CA ARG A 58 -3.84 -10.63 12.99
C ARG A 58 -2.84 -10.15 11.93
N GLY A 59 -3.10 -8.99 11.28
CA GLY A 59 -2.20 -8.36 10.32
C GLY A 59 -1.21 -7.37 10.95
N GLU A 60 -1.06 -7.38 12.28
CA GLU A 60 -0.21 -6.47 13.06
C GLU A 60 -0.59 -4.99 12.94
N ARG A 61 -1.82 -4.69 12.48
CA ARG A 61 -2.33 -3.33 12.46
C ARG A 61 -2.80 -2.92 13.84
N ILE A 62 -2.46 -1.69 14.24
CA ILE A 62 -2.78 -1.13 15.56
C ILE A 62 -4.25 -0.73 15.61
N ILE A 63 -4.97 -1.24 16.60
CA ILE A 63 -6.38 -0.95 16.81
C ILE A 63 -6.56 0.43 17.43
N VAL A 64 -7.33 1.28 16.75
CA VAL A 64 -7.62 2.65 17.20
C VAL A 64 -9.13 2.90 17.33
N ASN A 65 -9.47 3.95 18.07
CA ASN A 65 -10.82 4.48 18.10
C ASN A 65 -11.12 5.37 16.89
N GLU A 66 -12.33 5.92 16.83
CA GLU A 66 -12.80 6.80 15.75
C GLU A 66 -12.01 8.11 15.57
N CYS A 67 -11.16 8.45 16.53
CA CYS A 67 -10.27 9.63 16.47
C CYS A 67 -8.81 9.28 16.18
N ASN A 68 -8.53 8.07 15.66
CA ASN A 68 -7.20 7.54 15.40
C ASN A 68 -6.30 7.33 16.64
N GLN A 69 -6.87 7.39 17.84
CA GLN A 69 -6.16 7.18 19.10
C GLN A 69 -6.07 5.69 19.40
N VAL A 70 -4.91 5.21 19.81
CA VAL A 70 -4.68 3.81 20.16
C VAL A 70 -5.52 3.44 21.38
N LYS A 71 -6.20 2.30 21.32
CA LYS A 71 -7.10 1.85 22.38
C LYS A 71 -6.36 1.77 23.72
N GLY A 72 -6.87 2.47 24.73
CA GLY A 72 -6.27 2.49 26.09
C GLY A 72 -5.07 3.42 26.27
N LEU A 73 -4.60 4.10 25.22
CA LEU A 73 -3.46 5.02 25.29
C LEU A 73 -3.89 6.43 24.87
N SER A 74 -3.78 7.41 25.79
CA SER A 74 -4.32 8.76 25.55
C SER A 74 -3.47 9.66 24.66
N ASN A 75 -2.21 9.34 24.46
CA ASN A 75 -1.21 10.17 23.78
C ASN A 75 -0.58 9.50 22.55
N ILE A 76 -1.09 8.33 22.15
CA ILE A 76 -0.58 7.59 21.00
C ILE A 76 -1.68 7.49 19.94
N PHE A 77 -1.32 7.83 18.72
CA PHE A 77 -2.21 7.80 17.57
C PHE A 77 -1.58 6.96 16.45
N ALA A 78 -2.41 6.26 15.68
CA ALA A 78 -1.97 5.53 14.49
C ALA A 78 -2.86 5.86 13.31
N ILE A 79 -2.24 6.04 12.12
CA ILE A 79 -2.91 6.40 10.88
C ILE A 79 -2.35 5.58 9.70
N GLY A 80 -3.09 5.52 8.60
CA GLY A 80 -2.67 4.85 7.37
C GLY A 80 -2.60 3.33 7.50
N ASP A 81 -1.65 2.73 6.82
CA ASP A 81 -1.57 1.28 6.65
C ASP A 81 -1.34 0.50 7.94
N VAL A 82 -0.72 1.12 8.93
CA VAL A 82 -0.49 0.52 10.27
C VAL A 82 -1.70 0.59 11.19
N CYS A 83 -2.70 1.39 10.84
CA CYS A 83 -3.90 1.63 11.64
C CYS A 83 -5.04 0.68 11.25
N TRP A 84 -5.76 0.17 12.23
CA TRP A 84 -7.03 -0.54 12.04
C TRP A 84 -8.15 0.17 12.79
N MET A 85 -9.10 0.67 12.04
CA MET A 85 -10.30 1.33 12.55
C MET A 85 -11.51 0.72 11.86
N ALA A 86 -12.48 0.25 12.62
CA ALA A 86 -13.75 -0.22 12.10
C ALA A 86 -14.74 0.93 11.98
N GLU A 87 -15.48 0.94 10.88
CA GLU A 87 -16.67 1.77 10.65
C GLU A 87 -17.81 0.90 10.15
N PRO A 88 -19.07 1.37 10.19
CA PRO A 88 -20.20 0.59 9.70
C PRO A 88 -20.02 0.09 8.26
N ASP A 89 -19.46 0.92 7.37
CA ASP A 89 -19.19 0.57 5.98
C ASP A 89 -17.88 -0.24 5.81
N TYR A 90 -17.02 -0.28 6.83
CA TYR A 90 -15.72 -0.96 6.87
C TYR A 90 -15.54 -1.77 8.15
N PRO A 91 -16.37 -2.79 8.42
CA PRO A 91 -16.33 -3.56 9.67
C PRO A 91 -15.02 -4.33 9.87
N ASN A 92 -14.30 -4.62 8.80
CA ASN A 92 -12.99 -5.29 8.81
C ASN A 92 -11.82 -4.31 8.76
N GLY A 93 -12.06 -3.03 9.05
CA GLY A 93 -11.09 -1.94 8.96
C GLY A 93 -10.96 -1.35 7.55
N HIS A 94 -10.48 -0.11 7.50
CA HIS A 94 -10.27 0.58 6.23
C HIS A 94 -9.24 -0.13 5.33
N PRO A 95 -9.37 -0.01 4.00
CA PRO A 95 -8.36 -0.52 3.08
C PRO A 95 -7.02 0.22 3.26
N GLN A 96 -5.93 -0.50 3.06
CA GLN A 96 -4.57 0.06 3.11
C GLN A 96 -4.25 0.78 1.79
N VAL A 97 -4.73 2.01 1.68
CA VAL A 97 -4.60 2.87 0.48
C VAL A 97 -4.25 4.29 0.88
N ALA A 98 -3.49 4.96 0.02
CA ALA A 98 -3.00 6.32 0.27
C ALA A 98 -4.10 7.33 0.63
N GLN A 99 -5.28 7.22 0.02
CA GLN A 99 -6.38 8.15 0.30
C GLN A 99 -6.94 8.03 1.74
N VAL A 100 -6.89 6.86 2.36
CA VAL A 100 -7.23 6.69 3.79
C VAL A 100 -6.18 7.38 4.64
N ALA A 101 -4.90 7.11 4.38
CA ALA A 101 -3.79 7.70 5.13
C ALA A 101 -3.77 9.23 5.08
N ILE A 102 -4.02 9.82 3.90
CA ILE A 102 -4.09 11.27 3.71
C ILE A 102 -5.25 11.87 4.53
N GLN A 103 -6.46 11.32 4.40
CA GLN A 103 -7.64 11.82 5.12
C GLN A 103 -7.50 11.68 6.64
N GLN A 104 -6.93 10.57 7.10
CA GLN A 104 -6.62 10.39 8.52
C GLN A 104 -5.58 11.38 9.01
N GLY A 105 -4.52 11.63 8.22
CA GLY A 105 -3.47 12.60 8.57
C GLY A 105 -4.00 14.03 8.67
N GLU A 106 -4.84 14.45 7.74
CA GLU A 106 -5.49 15.77 7.74
C GLU A 106 -6.38 15.94 8.99
N LEU A 107 -7.24 14.96 9.27
CA LEU A 107 -8.10 15.02 10.45
C LEU A 107 -7.31 14.94 11.76
N LEU A 108 -6.26 14.12 11.83
CA LEU A 108 -5.43 14.02 13.03
C LEU A 108 -4.74 15.35 13.32
N ALA A 109 -4.23 16.06 12.30
CA ALA A 109 -3.64 17.37 12.47
C ALA A 109 -4.65 18.38 13.06
N GLU A 110 -5.90 18.40 12.56
CA GLU A 110 -6.97 19.19 13.15
C GLU A 110 -7.29 18.75 14.59
N ASN A 111 -7.35 17.45 14.84
CA ASN A 111 -7.69 16.91 16.16
C ASN A 111 -6.62 17.24 17.22
N LEU A 112 -5.34 17.22 16.85
CA LEU A 112 -4.27 17.63 17.75
C LEU A 112 -4.41 19.12 18.16
N GLN A 113 -4.67 20.00 17.19
CA GLN A 113 -4.95 21.42 17.50
C GLN A 113 -6.20 21.61 18.37
N ARG A 114 -7.23 20.78 18.17
CA ARG A 114 -8.44 20.81 19.00
C ARG A 114 -8.17 20.35 20.41
N ILE A 115 -7.36 19.31 20.58
CA ILE A 115 -6.96 18.78 21.90
C ILE A 115 -6.17 19.84 22.67
N GLU A 116 -5.19 20.51 22.02
CA GLU A 116 -4.45 21.62 22.61
C GLU A 116 -5.37 22.77 23.04
N ALA A 117 -6.41 23.03 22.25
CA ALA A 117 -7.42 24.04 22.56
C ALA A 117 -8.51 23.55 23.53
N LEU A 118 -8.32 22.40 24.20
CA LEU A 118 -9.27 21.77 25.13
C LEU A 118 -10.65 21.50 24.49
N LYS A 119 -10.71 21.28 23.19
CA LYS A 119 -11.92 20.93 22.43
C LYS A 119 -11.95 19.43 22.14
N LYS A 120 -13.15 18.86 22.05
CA LYS A 120 -13.32 17.45 21.69
C LYS A 120 -12.79 17.17 20.29
N PRO A 121 -12.02 16.09 20.05
CA PRO A 121 -11.62 15.65 18.74
C PRO A 121 -12.87 15.23 17.91
N ARG A 122 -12.73 15.24 16.60
CA ARG A 122 -13.76 14.82 15.64
C ARG A 122 -13.53 13.38 15.22
N PRO A 123 -14.58 12.57 15.04
CA PRO A 123 -14.45 11.23 14.51
C PRO A 123 -14.06 11.26 13.03
N PHE A 124 -13.30 10.25 12.62
CA PHE A 124 -12.94 10.00 11.24
C PHE A 124 -14.07 9.30 10.49
N HIS A 125 -14.32 9.75 9.27
CA HIS A 125 -15.20 9.07 8.33
C HIS A 125 -14.52 9.00 6.98
N TYR A 126 -14.27 7.78 6.50
CA TYR A 126 -13.59 7.58 5.24
C TYR A 126 -14.48 7.93 4.05
N LYS A 127 -14.04 8.89 3.27
CA LYS A 127 -14.65 9.24 1.99
C LYS A 127 -13.93 8.53 0.86
N ASN A 128 -14.52 7.47 0.33
CA ASN A 128 -13.99 6.76 -0.82
C ASN A 128 -14.12 7.63 -2.08
N LEU A 129 -12.99 8.03 -2.66
CA LEU A 129 -12.91 8.85 -3.88
C LEU A 129 -12.86 8.00 -5.16
N GLY A 130 -12.94 6.68 -5.04
CA GLY A 130 -12.83 5.75 -6.14
C GLY A 130 -11.44 5.10 -6.23
N THR A 131 -11.26 4.25 -7.23
CA THR A 131 -10.03 3.48 -7.44
C THR A 131 -9.52 3.69 -8.86
N LEU A 132 -8.21 3.90 -8.98
CA LEU A 132 -7.53 4.07 -10.25
C LEU A 132 -6.36 3.08 -10.34
N ALA A 133 -6.28 2.31 -11.42
CA ALA A 133 -5.16 1.39 -11.63
C ALA A 133 -4.72 1.40 -13.09
N THR A 134 -3.41 1.54 -13.33
CA THR A 134 -2.82 1.41 -14.66
C THR A 134 -2.57 -0.06 -15.00
N VAL A 135 -2.80 -0.42 -16.26
CA VAL A 135 -2.55 -1.75 -16.79
C VAL A 135 -1.67 -1.60 -18.04
N GLY A 136 -0.38 -1.45 -17.79
CA GLY A 136 0.56 -1.16 -18.87
C GLY A 136 0.47 0.29 -19.36
N ARG A 137 0.98 0.52 -20.58
CA ARG A 137 1.06 1.86 -21.17
C ARG A 137 -0.29 2.27 -21.79
N ASN A 138 -0.71 3.52 -21.56
CA ASN A 138 -1.93 4.11 -22.13
C ASN A 138 -3.23 3.36 -21.79
N LYS A 139 -3.17 2.44 -20.83
CA LYS A 139 -4.33 1.65 -20.40
C LYS A 139 -4.46 1.74 -18.88
N ALA A 140 -5.63 2.10 -18.44
CA ALA A 140 -6.00 2.11 -17.02
C ALA A 140 -7.46 1.69 -16.87
N VAL A 141 -7.81 1.42 -15.63
CA VAL A 141 -9.19 1.29 -15.19
C VAL A 141 -9.43 2.31 -14.09
N ALA A 142 -10.56 2.98 -14.13
CA ALA A 142 -10.98 3.95 -13.13
C ALA A 142 -12.41 3.63 -12.70
N ASP A 143 -12.60 3.42 -11.42
CA ASP A 143 -13.92 3.35 -10.78
C ASP A 143 -14.06 4.55 -9.84
N LEU A 144 -14.78 5.56 -10.31
CA LEU A 144 -14.98 6.83 -9.61
C LEU A 144 -16.38 6.90 -8.97
N ASN A 145 -16.82 5.81 -8.35
CA ASN A 145 -18.13 5.66 -7.70
C ASN A 145 -19.33 5.79 -8.68
N LYS A 146 -19.40 6.87 -9.44
CA LYS A 146 -20.50 7.15 -10.39
C LYS A 146 -20.13 6.87 -11.84
N VAL A 147 -18.85 6.83 -12.15
CA VAL A 147 -18.34 6.71 -13.52
C VAL A 147 -17.24 5.67 -13.58
N LYS A 148 -17.41 4.69 -14.45
CA LYS A 148 -16.39 3.68 -14.73
C LYS A 148 -15.76 3.96 -16.09
N LEU A 149 -14.45 4.21 -16.08
CA LEU A 149 -13.66 4.47 -17.28
C LEU A 149 -12.64 3.36 -17.50
N HIS A 150 -12.26 3.15 -18.73
CA HIS A 150 -11.22 2.19 -19.11
C HIS A 150 -10.39 2.69 -20.30
N GLY A 151 -9.22 2.10 -20.50
CA GLY A 151 -8.33 2.42 -21.61
C GLY A 151 -7.63 3.76 -21.44
N PHE A 152 -7.49 4.50 -22.56
CA PHE A 152 -6.75 5.76 -22.61
C PHE A 152 -7.40 6.88 -21.77
N THR A 153 -8.72 6.99 -21.77
CA THR A 153 -9.44 8.00 -20.97
C THR A 153 -9.21 7.81 -19.47
N ALA A 154 -9.27 6.56 -19.00
CA ALA A 154 -8.95 6.24 -17.61
C ALA A 154 -7.47 6.52 -17.29
N TRP A 155 -6.56 6.29 -18.24
CA TRP A 155 -5.15 6.59 -18.10
C TRP A 155 -4.89 8.10 -17.97
N LEU A 156 -5.57 8.92 -18.77
CA LEU A 156 -5.49 10.38 -18.69
C LEU A 156 -5.99 10.89 -17.33
N VAL A 157 -7.13 10.38 -16.85
CA VAL A 157 -7.66 10.72 -15.51
C VAL A 157 -6.67 10.29 -14.42
N TRP A 158 -6.10 9.09 -14.52
CA TRP A 158 -5.07 8.61 -13.60
C TRP A 158 -3.88 9.57 -13.57
N MET A 159 -3.38 9.98 -14.72
CA MET A 159 -2.25 10.92 -14.84
C MET A 159 -2.57 12.25 -14.15
N LEU A 160 -3.74 12.84 -14.40
CA LEU A 160 -4.16 14.12 -13.81
C LEU A 160 -4.29 14.04 -12.28
N VAL A 161 -4.91 12.97 -11.77
CA VAL A 161 -5.07 12.75 -10.33
C VAL A 161 -3.70 12.61 -9.65
N HIS A 162 -2.78 11.84 -10.24
CA HIS A 162 -1.44 11.67 -9.66
C HIS A 162 -0.60 12.93 -9.75
N LEU A 163 -0.67 13.67 -10.87
CA LEU A 163 0.02 14.95 -11.00
C LEU A 163 -0.50 15.98 -9.97
N ARG A 164 -1.82 15.99 -9.70
CA ARG A 164 -2.39 16.83 -8.65
C ARG A 164 -1.83 16.49 -7.26
N SER A 165 -1.59 15.21 -6.97
CA SER A 165 -1.13 14.73 -5.67
C SER A 165 0.34 15.06 -5.38
N ILE A 166 1.13 15.44 -6.37
CA ILE A 166 2.54 15.80 -6.20
C ILE A 166 2.62 17.18 -5.52
N LEU A 167 3.45 17.28 -4.48
CA LEU A 167 3.65 18.54 -3.78
C LEU A 167 4.61 19.46 -4.54
N GLY A 168 4.26 20.74 -4.61
CA GLY A 168 5.07 21.78 -5.23
C GLY A 168 4.92 21.87 -6.76
N ILE A 169 4.80 23.09 -7.28
CA ILE A 169 4.63 23.37 -8.71
C ILE A 169 5.85 22.89 -9.51
N LYS A 170 7.07 23.13 -9.00
CA LYS A 170 8.31 22.68 -9.63
C LYS A 170 8.32 21.17 -9.88
N ASN A 171 8.00 20.38 -8.86
CA ASN A 171 7.97 18.93 -8.96
C ASN A 171 6.91 18.45 -9.96
N LYS A 172 5.74 19.08 -9.98
CA LYS A 172 4.68 18.78 -10.95
C LYS A 172 5.15 18.98 -12.38
N LEU A 173 5.84 20.10 -12.65
CA LEU A 173 6.35 20.41 -13.99
C LEU A 173 7.44 19.43 -14.42
N ILE A 174 8.39 19.10 -13.54
CA ILE A 174 9.43 18.10 -13.82
C ILE A 174 8.82 16.75 -14.19
N VAL A 175 7.91 16.25 -13.33
CA VAL A 175 7.26 14.95 -13.57
C VAL A 175 6.41 14.96 -14.84
N LEU A 176 5.71 16.06 -15.13
CA LEU A 176 4.94 16.21 -16.36
C LEU A 176 5.83 16.17 -17.61
N ILE A 177 6.97 16.89 -17.59
CA ILE A 177 7.92 16.90 -18.69
C ILE A 177 8.53 15.51 -18.89
N ASP A 178 8.93 14.83 -17.80
CA ASP A 178 9.45 13.46 -17.84
C ASP A 178 8.42 12.47 -18.41
N TRP A 179 7.16 12.59 -18.03
CA TRP A 179 6.11 11.75 -18.56
C TRP A 179 5.85 11.99 -20.05
N ILE A 180 5.85 13.26 -20.49
CA ILE A 180 5.73 13.62 -21.91
C ILE A 180 6.92 13.08 -22.68
N TRP A 181 8.14 13.28 -22.18
CA TRP A 181 9.38 12.78 -22.82
C TRP A 181 9.33 11.26 -22.96
N ASN A 182 9.10 10.54 -21.87
CA ASN A 182 8.98 9.08 -21.85
C ASN A 182 7.85 8.55 -22.76
N TYR A 183 6.82 9.35 -22.93
CA TYR A 183 5.70 8.98 -23.82
C TYR A 183 6.14 8.94 -25.30
N PHE A 184 6.96 9.90 -25.74
CA PHE A 184 7.40 9.98 -27.13
C PHE A 184 8.71 9.21 -27.40
N THR A 185 9.65 9.18 -26.49
CA THR A 185 10.97 8.60 -26.73
C THR A 185 11.06 7.11 -26.45
N TYR A 186 10.10 6.53 -25.72
CA TYR A 186 10.18 5.15 -25.19
C TYR A 186 11.43 4.90 -24.32
N ASP A 187 12.07 5.96 -23.84
CA ASP A 187 13.25 5.84 -23.01
C ASP A 187 12.90 5.10 -21.73
N ARG A 188 13.55 3.94 -21.55
CA ARG A 188 13.49 3.19 -20.30
C ARG A 188 14.61 3.70 -19.43
N SER A 189 14.39 4.82 -18.74
CA SER A 189 15.33 5.28 -17.73
C SER A 189 15.79 4.11 -16.86
N MET A 190 17.11 4.05 -16.63
CA MET A 190 17.79 2.93 -15.98
C MET A 190 17.05 2.50 -14.70
N ARG A 191 16.59 1.27 -14.69
CA ARG A 191 16.01 0.64 -13.49
C ARG A 191 17.17 0.08 -12.68
N PHE A 192 17.64 0.79 -11.69
CA PHE A 192 18.57 0.24 -10.72
C PHE A 192 17.82 -0.72 -9.80
N ILE A 193 18.16 -1.99 -9.89
CA ILE A 193 17.71 -2.97 -8.89
C ILE A 193 18.76 -2.96 -7.79
N LEU A 194 18.46 -2.31 -6.68
CA LEU A 194 19.30 -2.36 -5.49
C LEU A 194 18.99 -3.66 -4.73
N PHE A 195 19.91 -4.59 -4.75
CA PHE A 195 19.87 -5.75 -3.86
C PHE A 195 20.38 -5.31 -2.49
N ILE A 196 19.49 -5.17 -1.53
CA ILE A 196 19.90 -5.03 -0.13
C ILE A 196 20.22 -6.45 0.36
N GLN A 197 21.50 -6.80 0.34
CA GLN A 197 21.97 -7.98 1.07
C GLN A 197 21.77 -7.70 2.57
N LYS A 198 20.80 -8.38 3.19
CA LYS A 198 20.76 -8.48 4.65
C LYS A 198 22.03 -9.24 5.07
N HIS A 199 22.99 -8.53 5.63
CA HIS A 199 24.08 -9.16 6.34
C HIS A 199 23.45 -10.00 7.48
N LYS A 200 23.49 -11.32 7.36
CA LYS A 200 23.33 -12.23 8.49
C LYS A 200 24.48 -11.85 9.44
N GLN A 201 24.18 -11.28 10.56
CA GLN A 201 25.08 -11.30 11.70
C GLN A 201 25.14 -12.75 12.16
N ASP A 202 26.12 -13.49 11.66
CA ASP A 202 26.53 -14.76 12.25
C ASP A 202 27.05 -14.45 13.67
N GLY A 203 26.26 -14.84 14.65
CA GLY A 203 26.64 -14.80 16.04
C GLY A 203 27.85 -15.71 16.28
N THR A 204 29.03 -15.17 16.21
CA THR A 204 30.23 -15.80 16.73
C THR A 204 30.15 -15.68 18.26
N GLN A 205 29.74 -16.75 18.92
CA GLN A 205 29.98 -16.96 20.34
C GLN A 205 31.51 -16.99 20.54
N GLY A 206 32.04 -15.91 21.08
CA GLY A 206 33.41 -15.87 21.59
C GLY A 206 33.51 -16.80 22.80
N THR A 207 34.20 -17.90 22.65
CA THR A 207 34.75 -18.69 23.74
C THR A 207 35.82 -17.85 24.46
N GLU A 208 35.57 -17.51 25.72
CA GLU A 208 36.60 -16.98 26.62
C GLU A 208 37.70 -18.03 26.78
N PRO A 209 38.95 -17.63 26.72
CA PRO A 209 40.05 -18.46 27.22
C PRO A 209 40.19 -18.25 28.74
N THR A 210 40.05 -19.33 29.48
CA THR A 210 40.49 -19.49 30.86
C THR A 210 42.02 -19.30 30.97
N LEU A 211 42.45 -18.34 31.76
CA LEU A 211 43.65 -18.40 32.63
C LEU A 211 43.46 -17.42 33.77
#